data_f9433a79de480cdd7d28bc7bc3d6d2f9
#
_entry.id   f9433a79de480cdd7d28bc7bc3d6d2f9
#
_cell.length_a   1.000
_cell.length_b   1.000
_cell.length_c   1.000
_cell.angle_alpha   90.00
_cell.angle_beta   90.00
_cell.angle_gamma   90.00
#
_symmetry.space_group_name_H-M   'P 1'
#
loop_
_entity.id
_entity.type
_entity.pdbx_description
1 polymer ?
#
loop_
_entity_poly.entity_id
_entity_poly.type
_entity_poly.pdbx_seq_one_letter_code
_entity_poly.pdbx_strand_id
1 'polypeptide(L)'
;MKNLLVAQSGGPSAAINATLAGVVEKAMTNQNVGKIYGAKNGIMGILTDKLIDLTETLADPETLQLLCQTPSSALGSCRMKLSDWEESTFEYDKILGIFRKYDIGYFVYIGGNDSMDTVHKLAGFCERMHIDDVKIIGAPKTIDNDLMETDHCPGFGSAAKYVAATMSEIACDCNVYAQPSITIVEIMGRDAGWLTASSALGRLNGDSAPDLIYLCERPFLVDRFLEDVREKMAEKHSIVIAVSEGLRNEEGDYVTDSLQNRAADAFGHKILAGAARYLEEILRFEIGCKVRSIELNVMQRCASHVASASDIYESRLIGAAAADYAISGGTGKMACIRRTSAQPYRFGIDFVDIGQIANHVKTVPDEWINEAGNDVTEEMLTYLLPLIQGELPCTYKNGVPVHLHLY
;
A
#
# COMPACT_ATOMS: atom_id res chain seq x y z
N MET A 1 20.13 19.78 20.79
CA MET A 1 19.32 18.65 20.29
C MET A 1 18.31 19.21 19.32
N LYS A 2 18.14 18.59 18.15
CA LYS A 2 17.09 18.96 17.19
C LYS A 2 15.84 18.12 17.43
N ASN A 3 14.68 18.59 16.98
CA ASN A 3 13.44 17.85 17.05
C ASN A 3 13.21 17.02 15.77
N LEU A 4 12.48 15.90 15.91
CA LEU A 4 12.06 15.08 14.81
C LEU A 4 10.58 15.37 14.47
N LEU A 5 10.29 15.50 13.19
CA LEU A 5 8.93 15.57 12.66
C LEU A 5 8.66 14.34 11.83
N VAL A 6 7.50 13.72 12.03
CA VAL A 6 7.01 12.62 11.17
C VAL A 6 5.64 12.97 10.63
N ALA A 7 5.38 12.56 9.38
CA ALA A 7 4.08 12.75 8.74
C ALA A 7 3.68 11.53 7.92
N GLN A 8 2.38 11.31 7.76
CA GLN A 8 1.79 10.21 6.98
C GLN A 8 1.02 10.77 5.79
N SER A 9 1.08 10.11 4.63
CA SER A 9 0.49 10.60 3.38
C SER A 9 -0.01 9.48 2.48
N GLY A 10 -0.88 9.82 1.54
CA GLY A 10 -1.46 8.92 0.55
C GLY A 10 -2.55 8.01 1.10
N GLY A 11 -2.84 6.92 0.39
CA GLY A 11 -3.81 5.91 0.83
C GLY A 11 -3.39 5.28 2.16
N PRO A 12 -4.29 5.14 3.15
CA PRO A 12 -3.96 4.47 4.41
C PRO A 12 -3.78 2.96 4.22
N SER A 13 -3.14 2.30 5.20
CA SER A 13 -2.99 0.84 5.22
C SER A 13 -3.08 0.29 6.64
N ALA A 14 -3.15 -1.04 6.80
CA ALA A 14 -3.09 -1.67 8.11
C ALA A 14 -1.71 -1.50 8.78
N ALA A 15 -0.65 -1.26 8.02
CA ALA A 15 0.73 -1.24 8.52
C ALA A 15 1.35 0.16 8.67
N ILE A 16 0.72 1.22 8.14
CA ILE A 16 1.33 2.57 8.13
C ILE A 16 1.66 3.09 9.53
N ASN A 17 0.87 2.71 10.52
CA ASN A 17 1.09 3.10 11.91
C ASN A 17 2.21 2.31 12.59
N ALA A 18 2.53 1.10 12.12
CA ALA A 18 3.70 0.38 12.57
C ALA A 18 5.00 1.09 12.12
N THR A 19 5.02 1.65 10.90
CA THR A 19 6.13 2.51 10.45
C THR A 19 6.26 3.74 11.34
N LEU A 20 5.15 4.41 11.69
CA LEU A 20 5.14 5.54 12.62
C LEU A 20 5.68 5.12 14.00
N ALA A 21 5.25 3.98 14.53
CA ALA A 21 5.72 3.46 15.81
C ALA A 21 7.23 3.23 15.80
N GLY A 22 7.78 2.66 14.72
CA GLY A 22 9.22 2.47 14.55
C GLY A 22 10.01 3.78 14.53
N VAL A 23 9.50 4.80 13.83
CA VAL A 23 10.10 6.16 13.84
C VAL A 23 10.16 6.73 15.24
N VAL A 24 9.03 6.69 15.97
CA VAL A 24 8.92 7.26 17.33
C VAL A 24 9.80 6.51 18.30
N GLU A 25 9.77 5.19 18.32
CA GLU A 25 10.57 4.33 19.19
C GLU A 25 12.08 4.60 19.01
N LYS A 26 12.54 4.67 17.76
CA LYS A 26 13.95 4.96 17.48
C LYS A 26 14.35 6.37 17.91
N ALA A 27 13.50 7.36 17.66
CA ALA A 27 13.75 8.74 18.06
C ALA A 27 13.82 8.91 19.57
N MET A 28 12.94 8.23 20.32
CA MET A 28 12.94 8.28 21.81
C MET A 28 14.23 7.73 22.45
N THR A 29 14.87 6.77 21.79
CA THR A 29 16.10 6.15 22.30
C THR A 29 17.36 6.92 21.92
N ASN A 30 17.26 8.00 21.12
CA ASN A 30 18.42 8.72 20.61
C ASN A 30 18.61 10.06 21.35
N GLN A 31 19.78 10.25 21.96
CA GLN A 31 20.12 11.45 22.73
C GLN A 31 20.23 12.74 21.89
N ASN A 32 20.30 12.65 20.56
CA ASN A 32 20.37 13.81 19.67
C ASN A 32 18.98 14.38 19.33
N VAL A 33 17.90 13.65 19.67
CA VAL A 33 16.52 14.08 19.46
C VAL A 33 15.96 14.72 20.72
N GLY A 34 15.36 15.90 20.56
CA GLY A 34 14.63 16.58 21.64
C GLY A 34 13.18 16.06 21.70
N LYS A 35 12.27 16.80 21.04
CA LYS A 35 10.86 16.40 20.92
C LYS A 35 10.58 15.67 19.62
N ILE A 36 9.51 14.89 19.63
CA ILE A 36 8.99 14.19 18.47
C ILE A 36 7.62 14.77 18.15
N TYR A 37 7.49 15.34 16.94
CA TYR A 37 6.24 15.90 16.45
C TYR A 37 5.62 15.06 15.36
N GLY A 38 4.29 14.97 15.37
CA GLY A 38 3.49 14.42 14.28
C GLY A 38 2.77 15.54 13.52
N ALA A 39 2.87 15.59 12.21
CA ALA A 39 2.10 16.53 11.39
C ALA A 39 0.71 15.95 11.09
N LYS A 40 -0.36 16.66 11.47
CA LYS A 40 -1.74 16.27 11.15
C LYS A 40 -2.01 16.43 9.66
N ASN A 41 -2.49 15.37 9.01
CA ASN A 41 -2.79 15.37 7.59
C ASN A 41 -1.58 15.69 6.69
N GLY A 42 -0.45 15.04 6.96
CA GLY A 42 0.71 15.06 6.08
C GLY A 42 1.32 16.47 5.91
N ILE A 43 1.75 16.78 4.69
CA ILE A 43 2.36 18.07 4.36
C ILE A 43 1.41 19.26 4.58
N MET A 44 0.10 19.05 4.44
CA MET A 44 -0.91 20.07 4.74
C MET A 44 -0.88 20.51 6.20
N GLY A 45 -0.63 19.57 7.12
CA GLY A 45 -0.47 19.87 8.55
C GLY A 45 0.75 20.75 8.82
N ILE A 46 1.84 20.53 8.11
CA ILE A 46 3.03 21.38 8.18
C ILE A 46 2.69 22.78 7.67
N LEU A 47 2.11 22.88 6.45
CA LEU A 47 1.73 24.14 5.85
C LEU A 47 0.69 24.94 6.67
N THR A 48 -0.13 24.27 7.46
CA THR A 48 -1.17 24.93 8.30
C THR A 48 -0.82 24.99 9.77
N ASP A 49 0.45 24.68 10.13
CA ASP A 49 0.98 24.74 11.51
C ASP A 49 0.19 23.85 12.50
N LYS A 50 -0.20 22.64 12.04
CA LYS A 50 -0.96 21.65 12.82
C LYS A 50 -0.07 20.49 13.21
N LEU A 51 0.82 20.71 14.17
CA LEU A 51 1.68 19.67 14.73
C LEU A 51 1.18 19.24 16.11
N ILE A 52 1.37 17.96 16.43
CA ILE A 52 1.10 17.39 17.76
C ILE A 52 2.39 16.86 18.37
N ASP A 53 2.58 17.02 19.67
CA ASP A 53 3.70 16.44 20.41
C ASP A 53 3.41 14.97 20.69
N LEU A 54 4.24 14.07 20.12
CA LEU A 54 4.13 12.62 20.27
C LEU A 54 5.02 12.09 21.40
N THR A 55 5.91 12.92 21.97
CA THR A 55 6.94 12.50 22.91
C THR A 55 6.34 11.82 24.14
N GLU A 56 5.31 12.43 24.74
CA GLU A 56 4.63 11.88 25.91
C GLU A 56 3.48 10.94 25.51
N THR A 57 2.78 11.26 24.43
CA THR A 57 1.60 10.50 24.00
C THR A 57 1.93 9.05 23.62
N LEU A 58 3.11 8.82 23.03
CA LEU A 58 3.58 7.51 22.60
C LEU A 58 4.77 6.97 23.42
N ALA A 59 4.99 7.50 24.63
CA ALA A 59 6.08 7.06 25.50
C ALA A 59 5.88 5.63 26.06
N ASP A 60 4.65 5.21 26.21
CA ASP A 60 4.31 3.90 26.76
C ASP A 60 4.38 2.79 25.68
N PRO A 61 5.12 1.68 25.94
CA PRO A 61 5.23 0.57 25.00
C PRO A 61 3.90 -0.10 24.64
N GLU A 62 2.92 -0.15 25.56
CA GLU A 62 1.59 -0.72 25.28
C GLU A 62 0.83 0.17 24.29
N THR A 63 0.96 1.48 24.41
CA THR A 63 0.40 2.47 23.47
C THR A 63 1.04 2.35 22.09
N LEU A 64 2.36 2.15 22.00
CA LEU A 64 3.05 1.87 20.73
C LEU A 64 2.58 0.56 20.09
N GLN A 65 2.37 -0.48 20.90
CA GLN A 65 1.82 -1.75 20.39
C GLN A 65 0.38 -1.58 19.87
N LEU A 66 -0.45 -0.82 20.59
CA LEU A 66 -1.81 -0.50 20.16
C LEU A 66 -1.82 0.33 18.88
N LEU A 67 -0.84 1.23 18.71
CA LEU A 67 -0.66 1.97 17.46
C LEU A 67 -0.38 1.02 16.28
N CYS A 68 0.47 0.00 16.46
CA CYS A 68 0.78 -0.98 15.41
C CYS A 68 -0.43 -1.79 14.93
N GLN A 69 -1.43 -2.05 15.78
CA GLN A 69 -2.66 -2.75 15.38
C GLN A 69 -3.76 -1.80 14.86
N THR A 70 -3.59 -0.49 15.04
CA THR A 70 -4.57 0.50 14.60
C THR A 70 -4.47 0.70 13.09
N PRO A 71 -5.53 0.43 12.32
CA PRO A 71 -5.53 0.64 10.88
C PRO A 71 -5.58 2.11 10.52
N SER A 72 -5.31 2.39 9.24
CA SER A 72 -5.34 3.75 8.71
C SER A 72 -4.20 4.64 9.21
N SER A 73 -4.26 5.94 8.98
CA SER A 73 -3.21 6.90 9.34
C SER A 73 -3.56 7.60 10.63
N ALA A 74 -2.88 7.28 11.74
CA ALA A 74 -3.16 7.86 13.06
C ALA A 74 -2.91 9.38 13.11
N LEU A 75 -2.03 9.90 12.25
CA LEU A 75 -1.79 11.34 12.08
C LEU A 75 -2.71 11.96 11.02
N GLY A 76 -3.65 11.18 10.44
CA GLY A 76 -4.38 11.58 9.25
C GLY A 76 -3.49 11.55 8.00
N SER A 77 -4.09 11.81 6.84
CA SER A 77 -3.41 11.77 5.54
C SER A 77 -3.82 12.97 4.70
N CYS A 78 -3.04 13.26 3.66
CA CYS A 78 -3.42 14.21 2.62
C CYS A 78 -3.08 13.69 1.24
N ARG A 79 -3.69 14.30 0.23
CA ARG A 79 -3.37 14.14 -1.18
C ARG A 79 -3.01 15.51 -1.74
N MET A 80 -1.77 15.94 -1.51
CA MET A 80 -1.24 17.21 -1.98
C MET A 80 0.13 16.97 -2.58
N LYS A 81 0.34 17.50 -3.78
CA LYS A 81 1.65 17.60 -4.44
C LYS A 81 2.20 19.01 -4.22
N LEU A 82 3.48 19.11 -3.91
CA LEU A 82 4.16 20.40 -3.92
C LEU A 82 4.34 20.87 -5.36
N SER A 83 4.17 22.17 -5.58
CA SER A 83 4.52 22.81 -6.84
C SER A 83 6.01 22.62 -7.14
N ASP A 84 6.41 22.77 -8.39
CA ASP A 84 7.83 22.80 -8.68
C ASP A 84 8.47 24.07 -8.07
N TRP A 85 9.62 23.92 -7.42
CA TRP A 85 10.29 25.10 -6.81
C TRP A 85 10.77 26.12 -7.84
N GLU A 86 10.97 25.73 -9.09
CA GLU A 86 11.31 26.65 -10.17
C GLU A 86 10.14 27.56 -10.54
N GLU A 87 8.90 27.11 -10.31
CA GLU A 87 7.68 27.90 -10.50
C GLU A 87 7.33 28.73 -9.25
N SER A 88 7.48 28.15 -8.06
CA SER A 88 7.14 28.82 -6.79
C SER A 88 7.86 28.22 -5.59
N THR A 89 8.53 29.06 -4.82
CA THR A 89 9.19 28.68 -3.55
C THR A 89 8.25 28.81 -2.33
N PHE A 90 7.06 29.36 -2.49
CA PHE A 90 6.17 29.74 -1.39
C PHE A 90 5.89 28.59 -0.41
N GLU A 91 5.60 27.39 -0.91
CA GLU A 91 5.32 26.23 -0.07
C GLU A 91 6.59 25.78 0.69
N TYR A 92 7.73 25.79 0.04
CA TYR A 92 9.04 25.40 0.60
C TYR A 92 9.47 26.38 1.71
N ASP A 93 9.36 27.69 1.46
CA ASP A 93 9.68 28.72 2.44
C ASP A 93 8.80 28.60 3.68
N LYS A 94 7.51 28.27 3.48
CA LYS A 94 6.56 28.07 4.56
C LYS A 94 6.88 26.81 5.38
N ILE A 95 7.18 25.68 4.73
CA ILE A 95 7.60 24.44 5.39
C ILE A 95 8.85 24.67 6.21
N LEU A 96 9.88 25.29 5.63
CA LEU A 96 11.14 25.61 6.32
C LEU A 96 10.94 26.62 7.45
N GLY A 97 10.00 27.56 7.29
CA GLY A 97 9.58 28.47 8.36
C GLY A 97 9.02 27.71 9.58
N ILE A 98 8.18 26.70 9.36
CA ILE A 98 7.67 25.82 10.41
C ILE A 98 8.78 24.96 10.99
N PHE A 99 9.70 24.44 10.17
CA PHE A 99 10.84 23.67 10.68
C PHE A 99 11.71 24.51 11.62
N ARG A 100 11.99 25.76 11.26
CA ARG A 100 12.74 26.70 12.15
C ARG A 100 11.94 27.00 13.44
N LYS A 101 10.63 27.25 13.34
CA LYS A 101 9.75 27.53 14.48
C LYS A 101 9.79 26.44 15.54
N TYR A 102 9.80 25.17 15.10
CA TYR A 102 9.78 23.99 15.99
C TYR A 102 11.16 23.35 16.16
N ASP A 103 12.23 24.00 15.73
CA ASP A 103 13.62 23.48 15.76
C ASP A 103 13.73 22.05 15.19
N ILE A 104 13.02 21.79 14.06
CA ILE A 104 13.04 20.50 13.36
C ILE A 104 14.36 20.34 12.63
N GLY A 105 15.09 19.28 12.96
CA GLY A 105 16.32 18.88 12.25
C GLY A 105 16.16 17.58 11.47
N TYR A 106 15.10 16.83 11.76
CA TYR A 106 14.86 15.53 11.13
C TYR A 106 13.41 15.43 10.68
N PHE A 107 13.18 15.15 9.42
CA PHE A 107 11.85 14.96 8.86
C PHE A 107 11.74 13.60 8.18
N VAL A 108 10.81 12.77 8.67
CA VAL A 108 10.47 11.46 8.08
C VAL A 108 9.08 11.55 7.47
N TYR A 109 8.98 11.30 6.16
CA TYR A 109 7.70 11.31 5.45
C TYR A 109 7.32 9.90 5.02
N ILE A 110 6.20 9.39 5.59
CA ILE A 110 5.71 8.03 5.35
C ILE A 110 4.65 8.08 4.26
N GLY A 111 4.88 7.38 3.14
CA GLY A 111 3.88 7.37 2.06
C GLY A 111 4.29 6.62 0.80
N GLY A 112 3.45 6.74 -0.24
CA GLY A 112 3.64 6.14 -1.55
C GLY A 112 4.40 7.05 -2.52
N ASN A 113 4.23 6.81 -3.81
CA ASN A 113 4.98 7.47 -4.89
C ASN A 113 4.90 9.01 -4.83
N ASP A 114 3.70 9.58 -4.72
CA ASP A 114 3.52 11.05 -4.59
C ASP A 114 4.18 11.63 -3.34
N SER A 115 4.28 10.82 -2.27
CA SER A 115 4.99 11.25 -1.05
C SER A 115 6.50 11.24 -1.25
N MET A 116 7.01 10.29 -2.02
CA MET A 116 8.43 10.23 -2.40
C MET A 116 8.79 11.39 -3.33
N ASP A 117 7.90 11.81 -4.25
CA ASP A 117 8.05 13.05 -5.02
C ASP A 117 8.15 14.30 -4.11
N THR A 118 7.32 14.37 -3.06
CA THR A 118 7.42 15.45 -2.05
C THR A 118 8.77 15.45 -1.34
N VAL A 119 9.28 14.27 -0.93
CA VAL A 119 10.60 14.13 -0.31
C VAL A 119 11.71 14.56 -1.28
N HIS A 120 11.62 14.11 -2.54
CA HIS A 120 12.57 14.46 -3.60
C HIS A 120 12.65 15.97 -3.81
N LYS A 121 11.51 16.61 -4.00
CA LYS A 121 11.41 18.06 -4.20
C LYS A 121 11.95 18.85 -3.01
N LEU A 122 11.53 18.48 -1.79
CA LEU A 122 11.94 19.22 -0.59
C LEU A 122 13.43 19.02 -0.27
N ALA A 123 13.97 17.82 -0.44
CA ALA A 123 15.40 17.56 -0.26
C ALA A 123 16.24 18.26 -1.32
N GLY A 124 15.83 18.22 -2.59
CA GLY A 124 16.50 18.93 -3.70
C GLY A 124 16.49 20.45 -3.53
N PHE A 125 15.36 21.01 -3.03
CA PHE A 125 15.30 22.43 -2.70
C PHE A 125 16.28 22.80 -1.59
N CYS A 126 16.34 22.00 -0.51
CA CYS A 126 17.32 22.23 0.57
C CYS A 126 18.78 22.17 0.07
N GLU A 127 19.10 21.19 -0.76
CA GLU A 127 20.43 21.05 -1.37
C GLU A 127 20.79 22.28 -2.22
N ARG A 128 19.90 22.71 -3.12
CA ARG A 128 20.09 23.89 -3.98
C ARG A 128 20.26 25.18 -3.17
N MET A 129 19.53 25.32 -2.06
CA MET A 129 19.58 26.50 -1.20
C MET A 129 20.66 26.40 -0.11
N HIS A 130 21.48 25.35 -0.11
CA HIS A 130 22.52 25.08 0.90
C HIS A 130 21.97 25.07 2.36
N ILE A 131 20.81 24.43 2.54
CA ILE A 131 20.15 24.25 3.85
C ILE A 131 20.53 22.88 4.37
N ASP A 132 21.56 22.79 5.20
CA ASP A 132 22.14 21.54 5.68
C ASP A 132 21.65 21.13 7.08
N ASP A 133 20.89 21.97 7.77
CA ASP A 133 20.45 21.79 9.16
C ASP A 133 19.17 20.94 9.29
N VAL A 134 18.57 20.52 8.18
CA VAL A 134 17.40 19.61 8.12
C VAL A 134 17.72 18.37 7.28
N LYS A 135 17.40 17.20 7.82
CA LYS A 135 17.57 15.92 7.13
C LYS A 135 16.18 15.36 6.79
N ILE A 136 15.97 15.01 5.52
CA ILE A 136 14.65 14.66 4.96
C ILE A 136 14.74 13.27 4.36
N ILE A 137 13.90 12.35 4.85
CA ILE A 137 13.92 10.92 4.48
C ILE A 137 12.52 10.45 4.15
N GLY A 138 12.39 9.62 3.11
CA GLY A 138 11.19 8.87 2.78
C GLY A 138 11.16 7.52 3.50
N ALA A 139 9.98 7.16 4.03
CA ALA A 139 9.68 5.80 4.46
C ALA A 139 8.53 5.25 3.59
N PRO A 140 8.75 4.14 2.87
CA PRO A 140 7.76 3.64 1.93
C PRO A 140 6.51 3.13 2.62
N LYS A 141 5.35 3.32 1.98
CA LYS A 141 4.07 2.71 2.36
C LYS A 141 3.12 2.74 1.17
N THR A 142 2.71 1.59 0.69
CA THR A 142 1.61 1.39 -0.26
C THR A 142 1.16 -0.07 -0.23
N ILE A 143 -0.14 -0.33 -0.40
CA ILE A 143 -0.65 -1.68 -0.60
C ILE A 143 -0.48 -2.15 -2.05
N ASP A 144 -0.25 -1.23 -2.99
CA ASP A 144 -0.13 -1.54 -4.42
C ASP A 144 1.21 -2.20 -4.77
N ASN A 145 2.19 -2.14 -3.86
CA ASN A 145 3.54 -2.69 -4.02
C ASN A 145 4.29 -2.14 -5.24
N ASP A 146 3.99 -0.91 -5.61
CA ASP A 146 4.36 -0.26 -6.86
C ASP A 146 5.60 0.64 -6.79
N LEU A 147 6.26 0.74 -5.62
CA LEU A 147 7.48 1.54 -5.50
C LEU A 147 8.71 0.79 -6.04
N MET A 148 9.49 1.50 -6.85
CA MET A 148 10.75 1.00 -7.37
C MET A 148 11.79 0.80 -6.26
N GLU A 149 12.86 0.05 -6.56
CA GLU A 149 14.04 -0.10 -5.70
C GLU A 149 13.77 -0.66 -4.29
N THR A 150 12.61 -1.27 -4.05
CA THR A 150 12.33 -2.07 -2.85
C THR A 150 11.75 -3.42 -3.24
N ASP A 151 12.11 -4.49 -2.50
CA ASP A 151 11.55 -5.83 -2.77
C ASP A 151 10.02 -5.79 -2.69
N HIS A 152 9.50 -5.27 -1.59
CA HIS A 152 8.08 -5.03 -1.39
C HIS A 152 7.86 -3.81 -0.50
N CYS A 153 6.61 -3.35 -0.43
CA CYS A 153 6.24 -2.15 0.30
C CYS A 153 5.52 -2.49 1.61
N PRO A 154 5.84 -1.79 2.71
CA PRO A 154 5.04 -1.83 3.94
C PRO A 154 3.54 -1.58 3.67
N GLY A 155 2.69 -2.47 4.16
CA GLY A 155 1.24 -2.48 3.94
C GLY A 155 0.78 -3.47 2.89
N PHE A 156 1.62 -3.84 1.92
CA PHE A 156 1.28 -4.83 0.90
C PHE A 156 1.07 -6.22 1.49
N GLY A 157 1.97 -6.70 2.35
CA GLY A 157 1.87 -8.04 2.95
C GLY A 157 0.57 -8.26 3.73
N SER A 158 0.12 -7.27 4.49
CA SER A 158 -1.16 -7.32 5.21
C SER A 158 -2.36 -7.30 4.27
N ALA A 159 -2.34 -6.48 3.23
CA ALA A 159 -3.40 -6.45 2.23
C ALA A 159 -3.46 -7.75 1.43
N ALA A 160 -2.30 -8.31 1.04
CA ALA A 160 -2.20 -9.60 0.36
C ALA A 160 -2.74 -10.75 1.23
N LYS A 161 -2.45 -10.76 2.54
CA LYS A 161 -3.02 -11.73 3.48
C LYS A 161 -4.54 -11.64 3.58
N TYR A 162 -5.07 -10.41 3.65
CA TYR A 162 -6.51 -10.18 3.62
C TYR A 162 -7.15 -10.71 2.34
N VAL A 163 -6.56 -10.41 1.18
CA VAL A 163 -7.03 -10.90 -0.12
C VAL A 163 -7.02 -12.43 -0.14
N ALA A 164 -5.91 -13.06 0.25
CA ALA A 164 -5.78 -14.52 0.27
C ALA A 164 -6.83 -15.19 1.17
N ALA A 165 -7.00 -14.71 2.41
CA ALA A 165 -7.99 -15.23 3.34
C ALA A 165 -9.43 -15.06 2.82
N THR A 166 -9.75 -13.88 2.32
CA THR A 166 -11.08 -13.56 1.77
C THR A 166 -11.39 -14.42 0.54
N MET A 167 -10.40 -14.67 -0.33
CA MET A 167 -10.58 -15.54 -1.51
C MET A 167 -10.86 -16.99 -1.12
N SER A 168 -10.16 -17.52 -0.12
CA SER A 168 -10.42 -18.86 0.43
C SER A 168 -11.84 -18.96 1.03
N GLU A 169 -12.28 -17.95 1.81
CA GLU A 169 -13.62 -17.90 2.40
C GLU A 169 -14.73 -17.78 1.33
N ILE A 170 -14.51 -16.96 0.30
CA ILE A 170 -15.42 -16.83 -0.85
C ILE A 170 -15.52 -18.16 -1.62
N ALA A 171 -14.41 -18.88 -1.77
CA ALA A 171 -14.39 -20.19 -2.40
C ALA A 171 -15.28 -21.18 -1.64
N CYS A 172 -15.20 -21.19 -0.32
CA CYS A 172 -16.06 -22.02 0.52
C CYS A 172 -17.56 -21.70 0.32
N ASP A 173 -17.93 -20.40 0.32
CA ASP A 173 -19.32 -19.97 0.10
C ASP A 173 -19.82 -20.32 -1.33
N CYS A 174 -18.98 -20.15 -2.33
CA CYS A 174 -19.36 -20.41 -3.71
C CYS A 174 -19.58 -21.90 -4.01
N ASN A 175 -18.85 -22.79 -3.34
CA ASN A 175 -18.87 -24.23 -3.60
C ASN A 175 -20.05 -24.99 -2.93
N VAL A 176 -20.92 -24.32 -2.16
CA VAL A 176 -22.03 -24.98 -1.45
C VAL A 176 -23.24 -25.30 -2.34
N TYR A 177 -23.34 -24.66 -3.50
CA TYR A 177 -24.49 -24.81 -4.40
C TYR A 177 -24.18 -25.71 -5.60
N ALA A 178 -25.09 -26.59 -5.95
CA ALA A 178 -24.97 -27.44 -7.15
C ALA A 178 -25.30 -26.71 -8.46
N GLN A 179 -25.87 -25.50 -8.38
CA GLN A 179 -26.24 -24.71 -9.55
C GLN A 179 -25.03 -23.93 -10.08
N PRO A 180 -24.89 -23.81 -11.43
CA PRO A 180 -23.82 -23.02 -12.02
C PRO A 180 -23.81 -21.58 -11.52
N SER A 181 -22.62 -21.10 -11.12
CA SER A 181 -22.44 -19.71 -10.67
C SER A 181 -21.03 -19.20 -10.92
N ILE A 182 -20.93 -17.88 -11.09
CA ILE A 182 -19.67 -17.17 -11.27
C ILE A 182 -19.60 -16.06 -10.23
N THR A 183 -18.49 -15.97 -9.53
CA THR A 183 -18.20 -14.84 -8.62
C THR A 183 -16.96 -14.11 -9.10
N ILE A 184 -17.05 -12.82 -9.36
CA ILE A 184 -15.94 -11.96 -9.77
C ILE A 184 -15.56 -11.09 -8.59
N VAL A 185 -14.28 -11.09 -8.22
CA VAL A 185 -13.75 -10.30 -7.11
C VAL A 185 -12.81 -9.23 -7.66
N GLU A 186 -13.20 -7.96 -7.49
CA GLU A 186 -12.38 -6.81 -7.86
C GLU A 186 -11.44 -6.44 -6.72
N ILE A 187 -10.17 -6.31 -7.08
CA ILE A 187 -9.06 -6.06 -6.15
C ILE A 187 -8.37 -4.75 -6.56
N MET A 188 -7.96 -3.95 -5.59
CA MET A 188 -7.20 -2.72 -5.82
C MET A 188 -5.86 -3.00 -6.52
N GLY A 189 -5.40 -2.02 -7.26
CA GLY A 189 -4.18 -2.05 -8.05
C GLY A 189 -4.47 -1.46 -9.43
N ARG A 190 -4.28 -0.12 -9.55
CA ARG A 190 -4.61 0.63 -10.77
C ARG A 190 -3.61 0.38 -11.86
N ASP A 191 -2.33 0.52 -11.53
CA ASP A 191 -1.21 0.52 -12.45
C ASP A 191 -0.24 -0.64 -12.20
N ALA A 192 -0.53 -1.48 -11.18
CA ALA A 192 0.24 -2.67 -10.83
C ALA A 192 -0.67 -3.74 -10.21
N GLY A 193 -0.61 -4.95 -10.72
CA GLY A 193 -1.48 -6.08 -10.36
C GLY A 193 -1.01 -6.91 -9.17
N TRP A 194 -0.01 -6.48 -8.41
CA TRP A 194 0.56 -7.25 -7.30
C TRP A 194 -0.47 -7.76 -6.29
N LEU A 195 -1.42 -6.89 -5.93
CA LEU A 195 -2.43 -7.25 -4.95
C LEU A 195 -3.45 -8.23 -5.54
N THR A 196 -3.82 -8.07 -6.80
CA THR A 196 -4.66 -9.04 -7.52
C THR A 196 -3.95 -10.38 -7.66
N ALA A 197 -2.65 -10.38 -7.97
CA ALA A 197 -1.82 -11.60 -8.03
C ALA A 197 -1.80 -12.35 -6.69
N SER A 198 -1.88 -11.63 -5.55
CA SER A 198 -1.91 -12.25 -4.23
C SER A 198 -3.15 -13.10 -3.97
N SER A 199 -4.21 -12.95 -4.75
CA SER A 199 -5.41 -13.79 -4.70
C SER A 199 -5.10 -15.27 -4.94
N ALA A 200 -4.03 -15.57 -5.71
CA ALA A 200 -3.56 -16.94 -5.94
C ALA A 200 -3.19 -17.69 -4.66
N LEU A 201 -2.81 -16.97 -3.60
CA LEU A 201 -2.55 -17.56 -2.28
C LEU A 201 -3.81 -18.16 -1.63
N GLY A 202 -5.00 -17.78 -2.07
CA GLY A 202 -6.26 -18.40 -1.63
C GLY A 202 -6.36 -19.88 -1.97
N ARG A 203 -5.55 -20.38 -2.92
CA ARG A 203 -5.47 -21.81 -3.29
C ARG A 203 -4.60 -22.65 -2.36
N LEU A 204 -3.87 -22.03 -1.46
CA LEU A 204 -3.10 -22.74 -0.46
C LEU A 204 -4.06 -23.57 0.42
N ASN A 205 -3.55 -24.67 0.96
CA ASN A 205 -4.31 -25.58 1.82
C ASN A 205 -5.43 -26.38 1.13
N GLY A 206 -5.41 -26.46 -0.19
CA GLY A 206 -6.32 -27.30 -0.96
C GLY A 206 -7.61 -26.62 -1.43
N ASP A 207 -7.74 -25.31 -1.23
CA ASP A 207 -8.80 -24.53 -1.83
C ASP A 207 -8.63 -24.41 -3.35
N SER A 208 -9.73 -24.19 -4.09
CA SER A 208 -9.75 -24.24 -5.54
C SER A 208 -9.94 -22.87 -6.20
N ALA A 209 -9.90 -21.80 -5.44
CA ALA A 209 -10.16 -20.45 -5.96
C ALA A 209 -9.02 -19.46 -5.59
N PRO A 210 -8.79 -18.46 -6.44
CA PRO A 210 -9.51 -18.16 -7.69
C PRO A 210 -9.16 -19.13 -8.83
N ASP A 211 -10.10 -19.27 -9.77
CA ASP A 211 -9.92 -20.12 -10.97
C ASP A 211 -9.20 -19.40 -12.09
N LEU A 212 -9.41 -18.09 -12.17
CA LEU A 212 -8.83 -17.18 -13.14
C LEU A 212 -8.38 -15.90 -12.43
N ILE A 213 -7.26 -15.33 -12.86
CA ILE A 213 -6.69 -14.10 -12.33
C ILE A 213 -6.29 -13.20 -13.50
N TYR A 214 -6.87 -12.00 -13.57
CA TYR A 214 -6.55 -11.03 -14.61
C TYR A 214 -5.89 -9.80 -13.99
N LEU A 215 -4.63 -9.58 -14.38
CA LEU A 215 -3.81 -8.46 -13.93
C LEU A 215 -3.87 -7.29 -14.91
N CYS A 216 -3.63 -6.07 -14.44
CA CYS A 216 -3.64 -4.87 -15.27
C CYS A 216 -2.40 -4.73 -16.19
N GLU A 217 -1.38 -5.57 -16.01
CA GLU A 217 -0.16 -5.60 -16.82
C GLU A 217 -0.37 -6.17 -18.22
N ARG A 218 -1.42 -6.98 -18.42
CA ARG A 218 -1.74 -7.56 -19.71
C ARG A 218 -3.00 -6.93 -20.29
N PRO A 219 -3.07 -6.69 -21.61
CA PRO A 219 -4.30 -6.26 -22.26
C PRO A 219 -5.44 -7.25 -22.00
N PHE A 220 -6.59 -6.73 -21.59
CA PHE A 220 -7.77 -7.52 -21.31
C PHE A 220 -8.68 -7.58 -22.54
N LEU A 221 -8.90 -8.79 -23.05
CA LEU A 221 -9.75 -9.07 -24.23
C LEU A 221 -11.02 -9.77 -23.77
N VAL A 222 -12.17 -9.13 -23.97
CA VAL A 222 -13.47 -9.67 -23.55
C VAL A 222 -13.77 -11.02 -24.19
N ASP A 223 -13.47 -11.20 -25.47
CA ASP A 223 -13.73 -12.47 -26.16
C ASP A 223 -12.89 -13.61 -25.57
N ARG A 224 -11.61 -13.37 -25.31
CA ARG A 224 -10.73 -14.34 -24.65
C ARG A 224 -11.19 -14.66 -23.24
N PHE A 225 -11.58 -13.66 -22.48
CA PHE A 225 -12.15 -13.82 -21.13
C PHE A 225 -13.40 -14.74 -21.16
N LEU A 226 -14.29 -14.55 -22.14
CA LEU A 226 -15.48 -15.39 -22.30
C LEU A 226 -15.14 -16.85 -22.66
N GLU A 227 -14.08 -17.06 -23.46
CA GLU A 227 -13.56 -18.41 -23.78
C GLU A 227 -13.03 -19.07 -22.50
N ASP A 228 -12.13 -18.41 -21.76
CA ASP A 228 -11.54 -18.91 -20.51
C ASP A 228 -12.63 -19.27 -19.48
N VAL A 229 -13.66 -18.43 -19.34
CA VAL A 229 -14.81 -18.69 -18.46
C VAL A 229 -15.60 -19.91 -18.90
N ARG A 230 -15.88 -20.08 -20.21
CA ARG A 230 -16.60 -21.26 -20.73
C ARG A 230 -15.80 -22.54 -20.51
N GLU A 231 -14.48 -22.51 -20.69
CA GLU A 231 -13.59 -23.64 -20.42
C GLU A 231 -13.65 -24.04 -18.94
N LYS A 232 -13.51 -23.08 -18.02
CA LYS A 232 -13.58 -23.35 -16.57
C LYS A 232 -14.96 -23.85 -16.13
N MET A 233 -16.03 -23.31 -16.67
CA MET A 233 -17.41 -23.76 -16.39
C MET A 233 -17.71 -25.16 -16.93
N ALA A 234 -16.96 -25.65 -17.90
CA ALA A 234 -17.05 -27.04 -18.36
C ALA A 234 -16.38 -28.02 -17.37
N GLU A 235 -15.41 -27.57 -16.59
CA GLU A 235 -14.69 -28.36 -15.58
C GLU A 235 -15.45 -28.42 -14.25
N LYS A 236 -16.11 -27.32 -13.83
CA LYS A 236 -16.78 -27.21 -12.52
C LYS A 236 -17.98 -26.26 -12.56
N HIS A 237 -18.90 -26.46 -11.60
CA HIS A 237 -20.17 -25.71 -11.55
C HIS A 237 -20.03 -24.29 -11.04
N SER A 238 -19.06 -24.04 -10.16
CA SER A 238 -18.85 -22.71 -9.57
C SER A 238 -17.42 -22.29 -9.79
N ILE A 239 -17.22 -21.05 -10.29
CA ILE A 239 -15.90 -20.46 -10.48
C ILE A 239 -15.79 -19.10 -9.81
N VAL A 240 -14.60 -18.80 -9.34
CA VAL A 240 -14.23 -17.52 -8.74
C VAL A 240 -13.13 -16.88 -9.57
N ILE A 241 -13.32 -15.64 -9.95
CA ILE A 241 -12.42 -14.88 -10.81
C ILE A 241 -11.91 -13.67 -10.06
N ALA A 242 -10.60 -13.49 -10.00
CA ALA A 242 -9.97 -12.28 -9.45
C ALA A 242 -9.62 -11.33 -10.59
N VAL A 243 -9.97 -10.06 -10.46
CA VAL A 243 -9.68 -9.03 -11.45
C VAL A 243 -9.10 -7.78 -10.81
N SER A 244 -8.13 -7.16 -11.49
CA SER A 244 -7.61 -5.85 -11.09
C SER A 244 -8.62 -4.75 -11.44
N GLU A 245 -8.78 -3.76 -10.55
CA GLU A 245 -9.58 -2.55 -10.85
C GLU A 245 -9.04 -1.77 -12.07
N GLY A 246 -7.76 -1.94 -12.38
CA GLY A 246 -7.03 -1.25 -13.43
C GLY A 246 -6.98 -1.97 -14.78
N LEU A 247 -7.86 -2.95 -15.05
CA LEU A 247 -7.88 -3.65 -16.34
C LEU A 247 -7.98 -2.68 -17.52
N ARG A 248 -7.15 -2.90 -18.55
CA ARG A 248 -7.08 -2.09 -19.77
C ARG A 248 -7.24 -2.95 -21.01
N ASN A 249 -7.83 -2.35 -22.05
CA ASN A 249 -7.89 -2.95 -23.38
C ASN A 249 -6.55 -2.83 -24.15
N GLU A 250 -6.49 -3.26 -25.40
CA GLU A 250 -5.28 -3.16 -26.24
C GLU A 250 -4.88 -1.72 -26.56
N GLU A 251 -5.82 -0.79 -26.55
CA GLU A 251 -5.58 0.63 -26.78
C GLU A 251 -5.03 1.34 -25.50
N GLY A 252 -5.00 0.64 -24.36
CA GLY A 252 -4.56 1.17 -23.07
C GLY A 252 -5.64 1.92 -22.29
N ASP A 253 -6.88 1.92 -22.77
CA ASP A 253 -8.02 2.50 -22.07
C ASP A 253 -8.55 1.54 -21.01
N TYR A 254 -9.05 2.06 -19.90
CA TYR A 254 -9.69 1.21 -18.90
C TYR A 254 -10.96 0.56 -19.47
N VAL A 255 -11.13 -0.73 -19.23
CA VAL A 255 -12.31 -1.49 -19.69
C VAL A 255 -13.64 -0.88 -19.24
N THR A 256 -13.60 -0.08 -18.19
CA THR A 256 -14.75 0.64 -17.63
C THR A 256 -14.92 2.07 -18.17
N ASP A 257 -14.06 2.57 -19.07
CA ASP A 257 -14.12 3.97 -19.55
C ASP A 257 -15.41 4.27 -20.35
N SER A 258 -15.99 3.26 -20.98
CA SER A 258 -17.28 3.37 -21.67
C SER A 258 -18.48 3.59 -20.73
N LEU A 259 -18.33 3.34 -19.43
CA LEU A 259 -19.45 3.32 -18.49
C LEU A 259 -19.64 4.63 -17.69
N GLN A 260 -18.66 5.56 -17.66
CA GLN A 260 -18.72 6.68 -16.72
C GLN A 260 -18.09 7.99 -17.23
N ASN A 261 -18.81 9.12 -17.00
CA ASN A 261 -18.21 10.46 -16.85
C ASN A 261 -17.47 10.49 -15.49
N ARG A 262 -16.14 10.38 -15.50
CA ARG A 262 -15.36 10.16 -14.29
C ARG A 262 -14.79 11.44 -13.71
N ALA A 263 -15.09 11.67 -12.42
CA ALA A 263 -14.37 12.62 -11.60
C ALA A 263 -12.93 12.12 -11.32
N ALA A 264 -11.97 13.02 -11.31
CA ALA A 264 -10.62 12.75 -10.85
C ALA A 264 -10.54 12.98 -9.33
N ASP A 265 -9.63 12.24 -8.65
CA ASP A 265 -9.29 12.51 -7.27
C ASP A 265 -8.41 13.77 -7.12
N ALA A 266 -8.03 14.12 -5.89
CA ALA A 266 -7.22 15.32 -5.61
C ALA A 266 -5.79 15.27 -6.23
N PHE A 267 -5.32 14.12 -6.70
CA PHE A 267 -4.06 13.97 -7.44
C PHE A 267 -4.25 13.97 -8.96
N GLY A 268 -5.51 14.10 -9.44
CA GLY A 268 -5.84 14.02 -10.86
C GLY A 268 -5.97 12.60 -11.40
N HIS A 269 -5.98 11.57 -10.54
CA HIS A 269 -6.19 10.20 -10.97
C HIS A 269 -7.69 9.93 -11.17
N LYS A 270 -8.05 9.21 -12.24
CA LYS A 270 -9.43 8.74 -12.45
C LYS A 270 -9.85 7.86 -11.27
N ILE A 271 -11.06 8.05 -10.75
CA ILE A 271 -11.63 7.14 -9.76
C ILE A 271 -12.03 5.87 -10.53
N LEU A 272 -11.31 4.77 -10.29
CA LEU A 272 -11.61 3.48 -10.86
C LEU A 272 -12.51 2.71 -9.89
N ALA A 273 -13.53 2.07 -10.42
CA ALA A 273 -14.34 1.06 -9.75
C ALA A 273 -15.31 0.46 -10.76
N GLY A 274 -15.73 -0.78 -10.51
CA GLY A 274 -16.77 -1.42 -11.28
C GLY A 274 -16.30 -2.28 -12.44
N ALA A 275 -15.02 -2.65 -12.50
CA ALA A 275 -14.54 -3.65 -13.46
C ALA A 275 -15.27 -4.98 -13.28
N ALA A 276 -15.40 -5.48 -12.04
CA ALA A 276 -16.16 -6.70 -11.75
C ALA A 276 -17.63 -6.55 -12.11
N ARG A 277 -18.24 -5.39 -11.89
CA ARG A 277 -19.63 -5.15 -12.24
C ARG A 277 -19.84 -5.11 -13.76
N TYR A 278 -18.94 -4.50 -14.48
CA TYR A 278 -18.95 -4.51 -15.96
C TYR A 278 -18.89 -5.94 -16.50
N LEU A 279 -17.98 -6.76 -15.97
CA LEU A 279 -17.83 -8.15 -16.36
C LEU A 279 -19.04 -9.00 -15.90
N GLU A 280 -19.65 -8.70 -14.77
CA GLU A 280 -20.90 -9.34 -14.31
C GLU A 280 -22.02 -9.17 -15.34
N GLU A 281 -22.21 -7.96 -15.88
CA GLU A 281 -23.24 -7.68 -16.87
C GLU A 281 -22.99 -8.47 -18.18
N ILE A 282 -21.74 -8.52 -18.63
CA ILE A 282 -21.35 -9.31 -19.82
C ILE A 282 -21.63 -10.81 -19.59
N LEU A 283 -21.15 -11.36 -18.47
CA LEU A 283 -21.31 -12.79 -18.18
C LEU A 283 -22.76 -13.21 -17.97
N ARG A 284 -23.59 -12.38 -17.39
CA ARG A 284 -25.03 -12.63 -17.26
C ARG A 284 -25.70 -12.80 -18.61
N PHE A 285 -25.29 -11.98 -19.60
CA PHE A 285 -25.84 -12.05 -20.94
C PHE A 285 -25.29 -13.25 -21.74
N GLU A 286 -23.96 -13.46 -21.69
CA GLU A 286 -23.27 -14.44 -22.54
C GLU A 286 -23.30 -15.88 -22.02
N ILE A 287 -23.31 -16.07 -20.70
CA ILE A 287 -23.26 -17.41 -20.06
C ILE A 287 -24.63 -17.85 -19.55
N GLY A 288 -25.48 -16.91 -19.10
CA GLY A 288 -26.84 -17.21 -18.68
C GLY A 288 -26.96 -17.94 -17.34
N CYS A 289 -25.91 -17.91 -16.48
CA CYS A 289 -25.95 -18.44 -15.11
C CYS A 289 -26.04 -17.33 -14.06
N LYS A 290 -26.05 -17.70 -12.79
CA LYS A 290 -25.96 -16.74 -11.69
C LYS A 290 -24.56 -16.13 -11.65
N VAL A 291 -24.43 -14.81 -11.81
CA VAL A 291 -23.19 -14.08 -11.70
C VAL A 291 -23.28 -13.08 -10.54
N ARG A 292 -22.20 -12.91 -9.79
CA ARG A 292 -22.07 -11.96 -8.67
C ARG A 292 -20.75 -11.24 -8.81
N SER A 293 -20.75 -9.93 -8.62
CA SER A 293 -19.54 -9.12 -8.43
C SER A 293 -19.35 -8.72 -6.98
N ILE A 294 -18.10 -8.71 -6.53
CA ILE A 294 -17.66 -8.29 -5.19
C ILE A 294 -16.51 -7.31 -5.39
N GLU A 295 -16.66 -6.10 -4.90
CA GLU A 295 -15.59 -5.11 -4.84
C GLU A 295 -15.01 -5.13 -3.41
N LEU A 296 -13.73 -5.52 -3.23
CA LEU A 296 -13.10 -5.52 -1.91
C LEU A 296 -12.88 -4.09 -1.38
N ASN A 297 -12.71 -3.14 -2.27
CA ASN A 297 -12.65 -1.71 -1.98
C ASN A 297 -11.74 -1.39 -0.78
N VAL A 298 -12.14 -0.48 0.13
CA VAL A 298 -11.31 -0.02 1.25
C VAL A 298 -11.01 -1.10 2.30
N MET A 299 -11.78 -2.19 2.36
CA MET A 299 -11.58 -3.26 3.34
C MET A 299 -10.20 -3.90 3.24
N GLN A 300 -9.68 -4.12 2.03
CA GLN A 300 -8.38 -4.73 1.79
C GLN A 300 -7.18 -3.91 2.33
N ARG A 301 -7.36 -2.63 2.64
CA ARG A 301 -6.31 -1.77 3.22
C ARG A 301 -6.50 -1.42 4.69
N CYS A 302 -7.64 -1.77 5.29
CA CYS A 302 -7.95 -1.41 6.68
C CYS A 302 -8.24 -2.62 7.60
N ALA A 303 -8.16 -3.85 7.09
CA ALA A 303 -8.45 -5.07 7.83
C ALA A 303 -7.29 -5.46 8.78
N SER A 304 -7.02 -4.65 9.78
CA SER A 304 -5.90 -4.86 10.72
C SER A 304 -6.01 -6.14 11.54
N HIS A 305 -7.24 -6.68 11.71
CA HIS A 305 -7.48 -7.95 12.40
C HIS A 305 -6.96 -9.20 11.66
N VAL A 306 -6.59 -9.05 10.40
CA VAL A 306 -5.95 -10.09 9.56
C VAL A 306 -4.57 -9.66 9.11
N ALA A 307 -3.98 -8.61 9.71
CA ALA A 307 -2.67 -8.12 9.30
C ALA A 307 -1.59 -9.21 9.38
N SER A 308 -0.62 -9.15 8.48
CA SER A 308 0.57 -10.01 8.50
C SER A 308 1.53 -9.55 9.59
N ALA A 309 1.93 -10.46 10.48
CA ALA A 309 2.94 -10.15 11.49
C ALA A 309 4.30 -9.80 10.86
N SER A 310 4.65 -10.45 9.73
CA SER A 310 5.86 -10.12 8.95
C SER A 310 5.80 -8.67 8.46
N ASP A 311 4.71 -8.26 7.82
CA ASP A 311 4.54 -6.90 7.30
C ASP A 311 4.57 -5.83 8.40
N ILE A 312 3.91 -6.06 9.54
CA ILE A 312 3.93 -5.15 10.68
C ILE A 312 5.35 -5.03 11.28
N TYR A 313 6.06 -6.13 11.42
CA TYR A 313 7.44 -6.16 11.90
C TYR A 313 8.38 -5.39 10.97
N GLU A 314 8.32 -5.66 9.67
CA GLU A 314 9.14 -4.99 8.66
C GLU A 314 8.81 -3.49 8.55
N SER A 315 7.53 -3.13 8.62
CA SER A 315 7.08 -1.75 8.67
C SER A 315 7.69 -0.97 9.84
N ARG A 316 7.71 -1.59 11.03
CA ARG A 316 8.32 -0.98 12.23
C ARG A 316 9.83 -0.81 12.07
N LEU A 317 10.53 -1.80 11.50
CA LEU A 317 11.96 -1.71 11.22
C LEU A 317 12.30 -0.64 10.19
N ILE A 318 11.51 -0.49 9.12
CA ILE A 318 11.67 0.56 8.11
C ILE A 318 11.53 1.94 8.74
N GLY A 319 10.54 2.14 9.59
CA GLY A 319 10.36 3.39 10.32
C GLY A 319 11.55 3.74 11.22
N ALA A 320 12.03 2.74 11.98
CA ALA A 320 13.19 2.90 12.85
C ALA A 320 14.46 3.21 12.05
N ALA A 321 14.69 2.51 10.93
CA ALA A 321 15.85 2.74 10.07
C ALA A 321 15.81 4.13 9.41
N ALA A 322 14.66 4.59 8.94
CA ALA A 322 14.49 5.92 8.37
C ALA A 322 14.82 7.02 9.38
N ALA A 323 14.33 6.88 10.62
CA ALA A 323 14.66 7.81 11.69
C ALA A 323 16.16 7.80 12.04
N ASP A 324 16.75 6.62 12.18
CA ASP A 324 18.18 6.47 12.49
C ASP A 324 19.07 7.09 11.42
N TYR A 325 18.74 6.85 10.16
CA TYR A 325 19.48 7.41 9.02
C TYR A 325 19.44 8.94 8.99
N ALA A 326 18.25 9.53 9.21
CA ALA A 326 18.09 10.98 9.31
C ALA A 326 18.92 11.55 10.48
N ILE A 327 18.82 10.95 11.68
CA ILE A 327 19.53 11.39 12.88
C ILE A 327 21.05 11.27 12.70
N SER A 328 21.50 10.28 11.94
CA SER A 328 22.93 10.10 11.58
C SER A 328 23.43 11.05 10.47
N GLY A 329 22.57 11.96 9.98
CA GLY A 329 22.92 12.98 9.00
C GLY A 329 22.57 12.64 7.55
N GLY A 330 21.92 11.50 7.30
CA GLY A 330 21.44 11.13 5.96
C GLY A 330 20.25 11.96 5.52
N THR A 331 20.13 12.23 4.21
CA THR A 331 19.05 12.99 3.59
C THR A 331 18.84 12.59 2.13
N GLY A 332 17.68 12.91 1.53
CA GLY A 332 17.39 12.72 0.10
C GLY A 332 17.24 11.26 -0.32
N LYS A 333 16.97 10.35 0.60
CA LYS A 333 16.82 8.92 0.31
C LYS A 333 15.52 8.36 0.82
N MET A 334 15.14 7.18 0.32
CA MET A 334 14.06 6.33 0.83
C MET A 334 14.66 5.07 1.46
N ALA A 335 14.17 4.69 2.65
CA ALA A 335 14.44 3.38 3.21
C ALA A 335 13.79 2.30 2.34
N CYS A 336 14.45 1.18 2.10
CA CYS A 336 13.93 0.10 1.26
C CYS A 336 14.23 -1.28 1.86
N ILE A 337 13.40 -2.26 1.52
CA ILE A 337 13.59 -3.66 1.88
C ILE A 337 14.40 -4.33 0.77
N ARG A 338 15.45 -5.05 1.15
CA ARG A 338 16.26 -5.91 0.27
C ARG A 338 16.10 -7.35 0.71
N ARG A 339 15.40 -8.17 -0.06
CA ARG A 339 15.34 -9.61 0.19
C ARG A 339 16.70 -10.22 -0.10
N THR A 340 17.26 -10.92 0.89
CA THR A 340 18.55 -11.58 0.77
C THR A 340 18.43 -13.10 0.59
N SER A 341 17.28 -13.68 0.94
CA SER A 341 16.93 -15.08 0.72
C SER A 341 15.41 -15.26 0.72
N ALA A 342 14.89 -16.14 -0.14
CA ALA A 342 13.49 -16.53 -0.16
C ALA A 342 13.20 -17.70 0.80
N GLN A 343 14.12 -18.67 0.90
CA GLN A 343 13.96 -19.86 1.76
C GLN A 343 15.29 -20.20 2.45
N PRO A 344 15.42 -20.03 3.78
CA PRO A 344 14.47 -19.32 4.64
C PRO A 344 14.40 -17.84 4.26
N TYR A 345 13.24 -17.21 4.44
CA TYR A 345 13.07 -15.80 4.17
C TYR A 345 13.99 -14.95 5.05
N ARG A 346 14.75 -14.06 4.41
CA ARG A 346 15.63 -13.08 5.06
C ARG A 346 15.63 -11.80 4.28
N PHE A 347 15.70 -10.68 5.00
CA PHE A 347 15.78 -9.36 4.41
C PHE A 347 16.75 -8.47 5.19
N GLY A 348 17.13 -7.37 4.59
CA GLY A 348 17.83 -6.25 5.19
C GLY A 348 17.16 -4.94 4.80
N ILE A 349 17.52 -3.86 5.47
CA ILE A 349 17.07 -2.50 5.12
C ILE A 349 18.26 -1.75 4.54
N ASP A 350 18.02 -1.09 3.41
CA ASP A 350 18.98 -0.26 2.68
C ASP A 350 18.36 1.11 2.38
N PHE A 351 19.12 2.01 1.76
CA PHE A 351 18.67 3.36 1.42
C PHE A 351 19.01 3.67 -0.04
N VAL A 352 18.00 4.04 -0.79
CA VAL A 352 18.10 4.35 -2.21
C VAL A 352 17.88 5.84 -2.46
N ASP A 353 18.47 6.37 -3.50
CA ASP A 353 18.26 7.75 -3.91
C ASP A 353 16.80 8.00 -4.26
N ILE A 354 16.21 9.05 -3.71
CA ILE A 354 14.79 9.33 -3.86
C ILE A 354 14.43 9.66 -5.32
N GLY A 355 15.35 10.18 -6.10
CA GLY A 355 15.14 10.47 -7.52
C GLY A 355 14.94 9.23 -8.40
N GLN A 356 15.33 8.04 -7.91
CA GLN A 356 15.11 6.77 -8.61
C GLN A 356 13.71 6.20 -8.36
N ILE A 357 12.97 6.74 -7.39
CA ILE A 357 11.67 6.23 -6.96
C ILE A 357 10.53 7.10 -7.48
N ALA A 358 10.67 8.41 -7.31
CA ALA A 358 9.60 9.36 -7.63
C ALA A 358 9.15 9.24 -9.10
N ASN A 359 7.82 9.11 -9.30
CA ASN A 359 7.17 9.01 -10.60
C ASN A 359 7.51 7.75 -11.43
N HIS A 360 8.02 6.70 -10.79
CA HIS A 360 8.21 5.37 -11.40
C HIS A 360 7.29 4.34 -10.75
N VAL A 361 6.80 3.37 -11.54
CA VAL A 361 5.90 2.30 -11.08
C VAL A 361 6.56 0.95 -11.27
N LYS A 362 6.60 0.13 -10.23
CA LYS A 362 7.02 -1.27 -10.26
C LYS A 362 5.82 -2.16 -10.56
N THR A 363 5.78 -2.72 -11.75
CA THR A 363 4.75 -3.67 -12.19
C THR A 363 5.13 -5.12 -11.88
N VAL A 364 4.16 -6.02 -11.97
CA VAL A 364 4.41 -7.46 -11.90
C VAL A 364 5.29 -7.87 -13.10
N PRO A 365 6.40 -8.62 -12.88
CA PRO A 365 7.21 -9.13 -13.97
C PRO A 365 6.38 -9.99 -14.95
N ASP A 366 6.57 -9.79 -16.24
CA ASP A 366 5.81 -10.47 -17.26
C ASP A 366 5.97 -11.99 -17.20
N GLU A 367 7.16 -12.47 -16.83
CA GLU A 367 7.47 -13.89 -16.63
C GLU A 367 6.79 -14.51 -15.40
N TRP A 368 6.17 -13.71 -14.53
CA TRP A 368 5.38 -14.18 -13.38
C TRP A 368 3.88 -14.27 -13.69
N ILE A 369 3.49 -13.91 -14.90
CA ILE A 369 2.15 -14.11 -15.46
C ILE A 369 2.21 -15.29 -16.43
N ASN A 370 1.23 -16.19 -16.38
CA ASN A 370 1.22 -17.33 -17.30
C ASN A 370 1.06 -16.87 -18.78
N GLU A 371 1.40 -17.74 -19.72
CA GLU A 371 1.36 -17.42 -21.15
C GLU A 371 -0.05 -16.98 -21.61
N ALA A 372 -1.10 -17.57 -21.05
CA ALA A 372 -2.49 -17.23 -21.37
C ALA A 372 -2.93 -15.86 -20.83
N GLY A 373 -2.20 -15.27 -19.85
CA GLY A 373 -2.53 -13.99 -19.24
C GLY A 373 -3.69 -14.03 -18.23
N ASN A 374 -4.08 -15.22 -17.79
CA ASN A 374 -5.24 -15.47 -16.95
C ASN A 374 -4.91 -16.16 -15.62
N ASP A 375 -3.63 -16.23 -15.24
CA ASP A 375 -3.13 -16.75 -13.98
C ASP A 375 -1.70 -16.28 -13.70
N VAL A 376 -1.17 -16.58 -12.51
CA VAL A 376 0.21 -16.31 -12.10
C VAL A 376 1.02 -17.59 -11.93
N THR A 377 2.36 -17.46 -12.01
CA THR A 377 3.28 -18.61 -11.91
C THR A 377 3.67 -18.93 -10.46
N GLU A 378 4.37 -20.04 -10.24
CA GLU A 378 4.89 -20.46 -8.95
C GLU A 378 5.93 -19.49 -8.35
N GLU A 379 6.64 -18.74 -9.19
CA GLU A 379 7.57 -17.70 -8.76
C GLU A 379 6.83 -16.59 -8.01
N MET A 380 5.64 -16.21 -8.48
CA MET A 380 4.78 -15.26 -7.76
C MET A 380 4.40 -15.79 -6.38
N LEU A 381 3.98 -17.05 -6.27
CA LEU A 381 3.63 -17.66 -4.97
C LEU A 381 4.83 -17.71 -4.03
N THR A 382 6.00 -18.07 -4.55
CA THR A 382 7.26 -18.07 -3.80
C THR A 382 7.63 -16.68 -3.28
N TYR A 383 7.39 -15.64 -4.08
CA TYR A 383 7.62 -14.26 -3.67
C TYR A 383 6.65 -13.81 -2.58
N LEU A 384 5.36 -14.12 -2.73
CA LEU A 384 4.29 -13.64 -1.87
C LEU A 384 4.23 -14.34 -0.51
N LEU A 385 4.48 -15.66 -0.47
CA LEU A 385 4.24 -16.49 0.70
C LEU A 385 4.91 -15.99 2.00
N PRO A 386 6.16 -15.53 2.02
CA PRO A 386 6.79 -15.01 3.23
C PRO A 386 6.13 -13.73 3.77
N LEU A 387 5.54 -12.94 2.89
CA LEU A 387 5.01 -11.61 3.22
C LEU A 387 3.70 -11.66 4.01
N ILE A 388 2.98 -12.78 3.92
CA ILE A 388 1.68 -12.95 4.59
C ILE A 388 1.77 -13.72 5.91
N GLN A 389 2.98 -14.00 6.40
CA GLN A 389 3.18 -14.91 7.53
C GLN A 389 2.92 -14.28 8.90
N GLY A 390 2.46 -15.14 9.80
CA GLY A 390 2.26 -14.85 11.21
C GLY A 390 0.99 -14.03 11.49
N GLU A 391 0.48 -14.17 12.71
CA GLU A 391 -0.71 -13.50 13.20
C GLU A 391 -0.31 -12.30 14.07
N LEU A 392 -0.93 -11.14 13.84
CA LEU A 392 -0.79 -10.00 14.73
C LEU A 392 -1.76 -10.19 15.91
N PRO A 393 -1.27 -10.30 17.17
CA PRO A 393 -2.14 -10.32 18.32
C PRO A 393 -2.88 -8.98 18.45
N CYS A 394 -4.20 -8.99 18.21
CA CYS A 394 -5.03 -7.80 18.36
C CYS A 394 -5.69 -7.75 19.74
N THR A 395 -5.70 -6.59 20.36
CA THR A 395 -6.47 -6.34 21.58
C THR A 395 -7.92 -6.09 21.23
N TYR A 396 -8.84 -6.86 21.85
CA TYR A 396 -10.27 -6.72 21.69
C TYR A 396 -10.92 -6.21 22.98
N LYS A 397 -11.96 -5.38 22.85
CA LYS A 397 -12.84 -4.96 23.93
C LYS A 397 -14.27 -5.00 23.44
N ASN A 398 -15.15 -5.65 24.21
CA ASN A 398 -16.55 -5.83 23.83
C ASN A 398 -16.76 -6.50 22.46
N GLY A 399 -15.83 -7.39 22.05
CA GLY A 399 -15.91 -8.12 20.79
C GLY A 399 -15.41 -7.37 19.55
N VAL A 400 -14.90 -6.13 19.68
CA VAL A 400 -14.32 -5.36 18.57
C VAL A 400 -12.86 -4.98 18.84
N PRO A 401 -12.01 -4.86 17.80
CA PRO A 401 -10.62 -4.40 17.97
C PRO A 401 -10.56 -3.03 18.62
N VAL A 402 -9.59 -2.83 19.50
CA VAL A 402 -9.30 -1.51 20.10
C VAL A 402 -8.36 -0.74 19.20
N HIS A 403 -8.66 0.51 18.93
CA HIS A 403 -7.83 1.40 18.12
C HIS A 403 -7.38 2.62 18.90
N LEU A 404 -6.16 3.08 18.64
CA LEU A 404 -5.60 4.28 19.22
C LEU A 404 -6.05 5.52 18.43
N HIS A 405 -6.50 6.53 19.13
CA HIS A 405 -6.82 7.85 18.59
C HIS A 405 -5.86 8.87 19.18
N LEU A 406 -5.09 9.55 18.33
CA LEU A 406 -4.08 10.53 18.75
C LEU A 406 -4.65 11.94 18.97
N TYR A 407 -5.89 12.19 18.54
CA TYR A 407 -6.61 13.48 18.66
C TYR A 407 -8.11 13.31 18.45
#